data_a166bc2e213517c85101429e51ca9248
#
_entry.id   a166bc2e213517c85101429e51ca9248
#
_cell.length_a   1.000
_cell.length_b   1.000
_cell.length_c   1.000
_cell.angle_alpha   90.00
_cell.angle_beta   90.00
_cell.angle_gamma   90.00
#
_symmetry.space_group_name_H-M   'P 1'
#
loop_
_entity.id
_entity.type
_entity.pdbx_description
1 polymer ?
#
loop_
_entity_poly.entity_id
_entity_poly.type
_entity_poly.pdbx_seq_one_letter_code
_entity_poly.pdbx_strand_id
1 'polypeptide(L)'
;EDVTREGEAESESTASPEPTPEPGATESAVPPVEIRVYVDYLSSGARDWQLANVQQLSTWVNEGAVTLTYHPVSMLAAKSNGTKYSLRAASAAACMATHSPDDFFQFNNELLSRQPAIDSDGYSDAELADLAIASGADDPKKVRNCIEADDFTGWVKEVTERAVAGIPDTDDLALTGIPMILVNGEAYVGALDDPAEFSQFVMTSASDAFYKSQQTATPTPTPTP
;
A
#
# COMPACT_ATOMS: atom_id res chain seq x y z
N GLU A 1 44.77 48.43 47.56
CA GLU A 1 45.78 47.68 48.33
C GLU A 1 45.71 46.24 47.83
N ASP A 2 46.56 45.84 46.86
CA ASP A 2 47.87 45.26 46.99
C ASP A 2 47.80 43.83 47.55
N VAL A 3 48.28 42.77 46.93
CA VAL A 3 49.61 42.37 46.47
C VAL A 3 49.51 40.97 45.82
N THR A 4 50.03 40.88 44.62
CA THR A 4 50.83 39.82 43.95
C THR A 4 51.06 38.48 44.64
N ARG A 5 50.99 37.33 43.86
CA ARG A 5 52.20 36.65 43.38
C ARG A 5 51.96 35.35 42.61
N GLU A 6 52.61 35.24 41.53
CA GLU A 6 53.01 34.19 40.62
C GLU A 6 53.14 32.77 41.18
N GLY A 7 52.96 31.82 40.28
CA GLY A 7 53.41 30.42 40.41
C GLY A 7 53.01 29.61 39.18
N GLU A 8 53.90 29.55 38.17
CA GLU A 8 53.91 28.66 37.03
C GLU A 8 53.96 27.19 37.47
N ALA A 9 53.26 26.33 36.77
CA ALA A 9 53.68 24.96 36.50
C ALA A 9 52.93 24.45 35.27
N GLU A 10 53.64 24.36 34.18
CA GLU A 10 53.26 23.60 32.96
C GLU A 10 53.04 22.13 33.31
N SER A 11 51.98 21.58 32.80
CA SER A 11 51.84 20.13 32.64
C SER A 11 51.18 19.86 31.30
N GLU A 12 52.04 19.51 30.32
CA GLU A 12 51.63 18.95 29.03
C GLU A 12 50.84 17.67 29.29
N SER A 13 49.56 17.68 28.98
CA SER A 13 48.76 16.46 28.84
C SER A 13 48.59 16.19 27.36
N THR A 14 49.31 15.22 26.85
CA THR A 14 49.17 14.62 25.53
C THR A 14 47.75 14.08 25.37
N ALA A 15 46.92 14.82 24.64
CA ALA A 15 45.63 14.32 24.19
C ALA A 15 45.83 13.19 23.18
N SER A 16 45.46 11.99 23.57
CA SER A 16 45.27 10.85 22.67
C SER A 16 44.20 11.19 21.64
N PRO A 17 44.37 10.93 20.33
CA PRO A 17 43.33 11.19 19.36
C PRO A 17 42.15 10.27 19.64
N GLU A 18 40.99 10.88 19.83
CA GLU A 18 39.69 10.17 19.79
C GLU A 18 39.58 9.39 18.48
N PRO A 19 39.11 8.13 18.53
CA PRO A 19 38.86 7.38 17.30
C PRO A 19 37.75 8.08 16.49
N THR A 20 38.10 8.52 15.29
CA THR A 20 37.16 8.97 14.28
C THR A 20 36.12 7.85 14.09
N PRO A 21 34.81 8.12 14.20
CA PRO A 21 33.82 7.12 13.86
C PRO A 21 33.97 6.73 12.38
N GLU A 22 34.27 5.46 12.14
CA GLU A 22 34.17 4.90 10.78
C GLU A 22 32.79 5.22 10.23
N PRO A 23 32.67 5.59 8.93
CA PRO A 23 31.35 5.72 8.30
C PRO A 23 30.69 4.37 8.40
N GLY A 24 29.66 4.29 9.27
CA GLY A 24 28.89 3.08 9.50
C GLY A 24 28.43 2.54 8.16
N ALA A 25 28.70 1.25 7.94
CA ALA A 25 28.10 0.51 6.84
C ALA A 25 26.60 0.80 6.88
N THR A 26 26.10 1.41 5.82
CA THR A 26 24.66 1.60 5.63
C THR A 26 24.11 0.18 5.61
N GLU A 27 23.45 -0.27 6.69
CA GLU A 27 22.67 -1.48 6.65
C GLU A 27 21.75 -1.34 5.44
N SER A 28 21.90 -2.21 4.47
CA SER A 28 20.99 -2.29 3.32
C SER A 28 19.61 -2.61 3.92
N ALA A 29 18.79 -1.58 4.10
CA ALA A 29 17.45 -1.76 4.57
C ALA A 29 16.75 -2.74 3.62
N VAL A 30 16.22 -3.83 4.15
CA VAL A 30 15.42 -4.78 3.36
C VAL A 30 14.26 -4.00 2.77
N PRO A 31 14.05 -4.02 1.44
CA PRO A 31 12.95 -3.29 0.85
C PRO A 31 11.62 -3.83 1.41
N PRO A 32 10.61 -2.96 1.60
CA PRO A 32 9.30 -3.40 2.06
C PRO A 32 8.69 -4.40 1.07
N VAL A 33 7.90 -5.32 1.60
CA VAL A 33 7.15 -6.28 0.77
C VAL A 33 6.07 -5.51 -0.01
N GLU A 34 6.02 -5.69 -1.32
CA GLU A 34 4.96 -5.10 -2.14
C GLU A 34 3.70 -5.97 -2.10
N ILE A 35 2.56 -5.38 -1.71
CA ILE A 35 1.24 -6.01 -1.82
C ILE A 35 0.39 -5.17 -2.78
N ARG A 36 -0.03 -5.78 -3.90
CA ARG A 36 -0.95 -5.18 -4.87
C ARG A 36 -2.30 -5.90 -4.82
N VAL A 37 -3.39 -5.16 -4.68
CA VAL A 37 -4.75 -5.69 -4.55
C VAL A 37 -5.63 -5.16 -5.66
N TYR A 38 -6.00 -6.01 -6.60
CA TYR A 38 -7.04 -5.70 -7.59
C TYR A 38 -8.40 -5.94 -6.94
N VAL A 39 -9.18 -4.87 -6.79
CA VAL A 39 -10.41 -4.86 -5.99
C VAL A 39 -11.59 -4.36 -6.81
N ASP A 40 -12.71 -5.08 -6.72
CA ASP A 40 -14.02 -4.60 -7.17
C ASP A 40 -14.94 -4.47 -5.96
N TYR A 41 -15.52 -3.30 -5.77
CA TYR A 41 -16.32 -2.98 -4.58
C TYR A 41 -17.70 -3.67 -4.55
N LEU A 42 -17.96 -4.58 -5.49
CA LEU A 42 -19.11 -5.48 -5.49
C LEU A 42 -18.70 -6.94 -5.30
N SER A 43 -17.42 -7.24 -5.14
CA SER A 43 -16.91 -8.60 -4.93
C SER A 43 -16.95 -8.99 -3.46
N SER A 44 -17.75 -10.01 -3.12
CA SER A 44 -17.78 -10.57 -1.75
C SER A 44 -16.43 -11.11 -1.31
N GLY A 45 -15.67 -11.73 -2.23
CA GLY A 45 -14.32 -12.19 -1.91
C GLY A 45 -13.36 -11.05 -1.57
N ALA A 46 -13.47 -9.89 -2.26
CA ALA A 46 -12.68 -8.71 -1.92
C ALA A 46 -13.03 -8.17 -0.52
N ARG A 47 -14.33 -8.15 -0.18
CA ARG A 47 -14.80 -7.79 1.16
C ARG A 47 -14.24 -8.75 2.21
N ASP A 48 -14.38 -10.05 2.00
CA ASP A 48 -14.00 -11.08 2.98
C ASP A 48 -12.48 -11.00 3.25
N TRP A 49 -11.68 -10.86 2.19
CA TRP A 49 -10.23 -10.68 2.34
C TRP A 49 -9.88 -9.38 3.07
N GLN A 50 -10.48 -8.25 2.70
CA GLN A 50 -10.21 -6.97 3.35
C GLN A 50 -10.52 -7.01 4.84
N LEU A 51 -11.70 -7.50 5.22
CA LEU A 51 -12.15 -7.53 6.60
C LEU A 51 -11.31 -8.48 7.46
N ALA A 52 -10.88 -9.61 6.91
CA ALA A 52 -10.00 -10.53 7.60
C ALA A 52 -8.60 -9.96 7.83
N ASN A 53 -8.11 -9.13 6.90
CA ASN A 53 -6.71 -8.70 6.88
C ASN A 53 -6.48 -7.24 7.30
N VAL A 54 -7.53 -6.41 7.46
CA VAL A 54 -7.42 -4.96 7.69
C VAL A 54 -6.48 -4.59 8.84
N GLN A 55 -6.52 -5.33 9.94
CA GLN A 55 -5.70 -5.06 11.14
C GLN A 55 -4.20 -5.29 10.85
N GLN A 56 -3.85 -6.43 10.28
CA GLN A 56 -2.46 -6.74 9.98
C GLN A 56 -1.91 -5.86 8.85
N LEU A 57 -2.71 -5.55 7.81
CA LEU A 57 -2.32 -4.63 6.74
C LEU A 57 -2.00 -3.24 7.29
N SER A 58 -2.87 -2.70 8.16
CA SER A 58 -2.65 -1.42 8.83
C SER A 58 -1.36 -1.42 9.65
N THR A 59 -1.12 -2.49 10.42
CA THR A 59 0.11 -2.63 11.22
C THR A 59 1.35 -2.63 10.32
N TRP A 60 1.38 -3.49 9.30
CA TRP A 60 2.55 -3.62 8.41
C TRP A 60 2.86 -2.34 7.62
N VAL A 61 1.83 -1.62 7.17
CA VAL A 61 2.01 -0.33 6.47
C VAL A 61 2.57 0.71 7.43
N ASN A 62 2.04 0.82 8.65
CA ASN A 62 2.51 1.78 9.66
C ASN A 62 3.95 1.50 10.12
N GLU A 63 4.36 0.25 10.13
CA GLU A 63 5.74 -0.18 10.45
C GLU A 63 6.70 -0.03 9.26
N GLY A 64 6.19 0.30 8.07
CA GLY A 64 6.98 0.36 6.84
C GLY A 64 7.46 -1.01 6.33
N ALA A 65 6.89 -2.10 6.86
CA ALA A 65 7.23 -3.47 6.46
C ALA A 65 6.61 -3.84 5.10
N VAL A 66 5.51 -3.19 4.74
CA VAL A 66 4.74 -3.44 3.51
C VAL A 66 4.43 -2.13 2.79
N THR A 67 4.56 -2.16 1.46
CA THR A 67 3.94 -1.18 0.57
C THR A 67 2.64 -1.77 0.02
N LEU A 68 1.50 -1.18 0.39
CA LEU A 68 0.18 -1.66 -0.01
C LEU A 68 -0.42 -0.75 -1.08
N THR A 69 -0.77 -1.33 -2.23
CA THR A 69 -1.38 -0.61 -3.33
C THR A 69 -2.70 -1.26 -3.74
N TYR A 70 -3.77 -0.47 -3.79
CA TYR A 70 -5.06 -0.91 -4.33
C TYR A 70 -5.21 -0.49 -5.78
N HIS A 71 -5.72 -1.40 -6.60
CA HIS A 71 -6.07 -1.22 -8.00
C HIS A 71 -7.58 -1.41 -8.18
N PRO A 72 -8.38 -0.35 -8.03
CA PRO A 72 -9.82 -0.44 -8.24
C PRO A 72 -10.14 -0.79 -9.68
N VAL A 73 -10.99 -1.80 -9.87
CA VAL A 73 -11.46 -2.28 -11.17
C VAL A 73 -12.98 -2.45 -11.16
N SER A 74 -13.60 -2.66 -12.33
CA SER A 74 -15.06 -2.73 -12.47
C SER A 74 -15.51 -3.95 -13.27
N MET A 75 -15.06 -5.14 -12.87
CA MET A 75 -15.44 -6.39 -13.52
C MET A 75 -16.89 -6.79 -13.28
N LEU A 76 -17.48 -6.33 -12.19
CA LEU A 76 -18.86 -6.64 -11.78
C LEU A 76 -19.86 -5.52 -12.10
N ALA A 77 -19.50 -4.56 -12.98
CA ALA A 77 -20.35 -3.41 -13.31
C ALA A 77 -21.77 -3.79 -13.80
N ALA A 78 -21.92 -4.95 -14.45
CA ALA A 78 -23.21 -5.46 -14.93
C ALA A 78 -24.10 -6.05 -13.80
N LYS A 79 -23.58 -6.21 -12.59
CA LYS A 79 -24.24 -6.85 -11.44
C LYS A 79 -24.95 -5.88 -10.50
N SER A 80 -25.45 -4.76 -11.01
CA SER A 80 -26.07 -3.69 -10.22
C SER A 80 -27.25 -3.02 -10.94
N ASN A 81 -28.19 -3.80 -11.47
CA ASN A 81 -29.46 -3.32 -12.08
C ASN A 81 -29.28 -2.19 -13.12
N GLY A 82 -28.14 -2.15 -13.80
CA GLY A 82 -27.82 -1.11 -14.79
C GLY A 82 -27.21 0.18 -14.21
N THR A 83 -27.14 0.36 -12.90
CA THR A 83 -26.53 1.54 -12.24
C THR A 83 -25.01 1.59 -12.36
N LYS A 84 -24.36 0.46 -12.71
CA LYS A 84 -22.90 0.30 -12.80
C LYS A 84 -22.18 0.65 -11.49
N TYR A 85 -22.74 0.25 -10.36
CA TYR A 85 -22.22 0.58 -9.03
C TYR A 85 -20.72 0.28 -8.89
N SER A 86 -20.25 -0.91 -9.32
CA SER A 86 -18.85 -1.29 -9.29
C SER A 86 -17.93 -0.24 -9.96
N LEU A 87 -18.33 0.29 -11.11
CA LEU A 87 -17.61 1.34 -11.84
C LEU A 87 -17.61 2.67 -11.05
N ARG A 88 -18.77 3.08 -10.52
CA ARG A 88 -18.90 4.33 -9.77
C ARG A 88 -18.18 4.30 -8.43
N ALA A 89 -18.26 3.17 -7.71
CA ALA A 89 -17.52 2.98 -6.46
C ALA A 89 -15.99 3.00 -6.68
N ALA A 90 -15.51 2.38 -7.77
CA ALA A 90 -14.09 2.46 -8.16
C ALA A 90 -13.66 3.88 -8.54
N SER A 91 -14.53 4.65 -9.24
CA SER A 91 -14.32 6.08 -9.53
C SER A 91 -14.28 6.91 -8.23
N ALA A 92 -15.17 6.65 -7.28
CA ALA A 92 -15.17 7.30 -5.98
C ALA A 92 -13.90 7.03 -5.18
N ALA A 93 -13.39 5.80 -5.22
CA ALA A 93 -12.11 5.44 -4.61
C ALA A 93 -10.94 6.21 -5.24
N ALA A 94 -10.92 6.39 -6.57
CA ALA A 94 -9.93 7.19 -7.26
C ALA A 94 -10.04 8.69 -6.91
N CYS A 95 -11.26 9.23 -6.74
CA CYS A 95 -11.49 10.58 -6.23
C CYS A 95 -10.89 10.77 -4.84
N MET A 96 -11.12 9.81 -3.94
CA MET A 96 -10.58 9.84 -2.59
C MET A 96 -9.05 9.79 -2.60
N ALA A 97 -8.45 8.87 -3.35
CA ALA A 97 -7.00 8.76 -3.49
C ALA A 97 -6.34 10.03 -4.06
N THR A 98 -7.07 10.78 -4.90
CA THR A 98 -6.58 12.01 -5.53
C THR A 98 -6.67 13.24 -4.62
N HIS A 99 -7.74 13.36 -3.84
CA HIS A 99 -8.06 14.58 -3.08
C HIS A 99 -7.91 14.42 -1.56
N SER A 100 -7.78 13.20 -1.06
CA SER A 100 -7.63 12.87 0.36
C SER A 100 -6.90 11.52 0.52
N PRO A 101 -5.63 11.41 0.07
CA PRO A 101 -4.90 10.15 0.02
C PRO A 101 -4.71 9.50 1.39
N ASP A 102 -4.57 10.28 2.44
CA ASP A 102 -4.35 9.79 3.81
C ASP A 102 -5.57 9.04 4.36
N ASP A 103 -6.77 9.38 3.90
CA ASP A 103 -8.03 8.75 4.31
C ASP A 103 -8.51 7.65 3.34
N PHE A 104 -7.75 7.41 2.26
CA PHE A 104 -8.10 6.41 1.25
C PHE A 104 -8.29 5.02 1.84
N PHE A 105 -7.38 4.57 2.72
CA PHE A 105 -7.45 3.23 3.32
C PHE A 105 -8.73 3.05 4.14
N GLN A 106 -9.12 4.06 4.90
CA GLN A 106 -10.38 4.05 5.66
C GLN A 106 -11.59 4.00 4.73
N PHE A 107 -11.62 4.83 3.69
CA PHE A 107 -12.72 4.83 2.71
C PHE A 107 -12.83 3.51 1.95
N ASN A 108 -11.71 2.95 1.50
CA ASN A 108 -11.65 1.63 0.88
C ASN A 108 -12.25 0.54 1.78
N ASN A 109 -11.90 0.57 3.07
CA ASN A 109 -12.45 -0.36 4.06
C ASN A 109 -13.97 -0.17 4.26
N GLU A 110 -14.46 1.08 4.30
CA GLU A 110 -15.89 1.38 4.42
C GLU A 110 -16.69 0.92 3.19
N LEU A 111 -16.17 1.13 1.97
CA LEU A 111 -16.81 0.64 0.74
C LEU A 111 -16.98 -0.89 0.74
N LEU A 112 -15.99 -1.62 1.23
CA LEU A 112 -16.04 -3.08 1.29
C LEU A 112 -16.88 -3.59 2.47
N SER A 113 -16.76 -3.00 3.65
CA SER A 113 -17.54 -3.40 4.82
C SER A 113 -19.03 -3.16 4.67
N ARG A 114 -19.41 -2.08 3.99
CA ARG A 114 -20.81 -1.71 3.69
C ARG A 114 -21.22 -2.09 2.28
N GLN A 115 -20.59 -3.09 1.70
CA GLN A 115 -20.84 -3.52 0.33
C GLN A 115 -22.32 -3.82 0.10
N PRO A 116 -22.96 -3.23 -0.95
CA PRO A 116 -24.34 -3.56 -1.29
C PRO A 116 -24.46 -4.98 -1.82
N ALA A 117 -25.67 -5.52 -1.81
CA ALA A 117 -25.94 -6.83 -2.38
C ALA A 117 -25.74 -6.82 -3.91
N ILE A 118 -25.27 -7.93 -4.45
CA ILE A 118 -25.26 -8.18 -5.90
C ILE A 118 -26.71 -8.11 -6.41
N ASP A 119 -26.87 -7.59 -7.63
CA ASP A 119 -28.16 -7.36 -8.28
C ASP A 119 -29.06 -6.34 -7.54
N SER A 120 -28.48 -5.50 -6.66
CA SER A 120 -29.09 -4.26 -6.16
C SER A 120 -28.60 -3.05 -6.95
N ASP A 121 -29.24 -1.90 -6.77
CA ASP A 121 -28.79 -0.64 -7.41
C ASP A 121 -27.45 -0.13 -6.86
N GLY A 122 -27.08 -0.58 -5.66
CA GLY A 122 -25.95 -0.04 -4.92
C GLY A 122 -26.17 1.39 -4.45
N TYR A 123 -25.13 2.03 -3.91
CA TYR A 123 -25.20 3.44 -3.50
C TYR A 123 -25.26 4.37 -4.71
N SER A 124 -26.00 5.48 -4.57
CA SER A 124 -25.93 6.62 -5.48
C SER A 124 -24.59 7.37 -5.34
N ASP A 125 -24.26 8.26 -6.28
CA ASP A 125 -23.05 9.07 -6.20
C ASP A 125 -23.06 10.02 -5.00
N ALA A 126 -24.24 10.53 -4.63
CA ALA A 126 -24.40 11.32 -3.41
C ALA A 126 -24.12 10.50 -2.14
N GLU A 127 -24.60 9.26 -2.06
CA GLU A 127 -24.32 8.37 -0.93
C GLU A 127 -22.84 7.93 -0.89
N LEU A 128 -22.20 7.71 -2.04
CA LEU A 128 -20.77 7.45 -2.13
C LEU A 128 -19.95 8.66 -1.63
N ALA A 129 -20.38 9.87 -2.01
CA ALA A 129 -19.73 11.09 -1.53
C ALA A 129 -19.96 11.30 -0.02
N ASP A 130 -21.14 11.01 0.51
CA ASP A 130 -21.41 11.06 1.96
C ASP A 130 -20.55 10.06 2.71
N LEU A 131 -20.38 8.85 2.18
CA LEU A 131 -19.50 7.83 2.76
C LEU A 131 -18.04 8.27 2.75
N ALA A 132 -17.55 8.87 1.66
CA ALA A 132 -16.21 9.39 1.56
C ALA A 132 -15.93 10.50 2.59
N ILE A 133 -16.89 11.42 2.74
CA ILE A 133 -16.80 12.51 3.74
C ILE A 133 -16.81 11.93 5.16
N ALA A 134 -17.67 10.96 5.44
CA ALA A 134 -17.72 10.29 6.74
C ALA A 134 -16.46 9.49 7.06
N SER A 135 -15.68 9.10 6.05
CA SER A 135 -14.39 8.42 6.18
C SER A 135 -13.22 9.37 6.48
N GLY A 136 -13.45 10.68 6.55
CA GLY A 136 -12.44 11.64 6.98
C GLY A 136 -11.93 12.60 5.89
N ALA A 137 -12.54 12.65 4.71
CA ALA A 137 -12.04 13.43 3.56
C ALA A 137 -11.58 14.85 3.92
N ASP A 138 -10.31 15.18 3.70
CA ASP A 138 -9.67 16.47 3.99
C ASP A 138 -10.31 17.64 3.21
N ASP A 139 -10.67 17.43 1.93
CA ASP A 139 -11.39 18.40 1.11
C ASP A 139 -12.75 17.84 0.67
N PRO A 140 -13.75 17.87 1.59
CA PRO A 140 -15.07 17.26 1.34
C PRO A 140 -15.76 17.77 0.08
N LYS A 141 -15.53 19.04 -0.28
CA LYS A 141 -16.14 19.64 -1.48
C LYS A 141 -15.55 19.12 -2.76
N LYS A 142 -14.22 19.01 -2.81
CA LYS A 142 -13.54 18.46 -4.00
C LYS A 142 -13.86 16.98 -4.18
N VAL A 143 -13.79 16.20 -3.09
CA VAL A 143 -14.14 14.78 -3.13
C VAL A 143 -15.57 14.59 -3.62
N ARG A 144 -16.55 15.32 -3.06
CA ARG A 144 -17.95 15.25 -3.52
C ARG A 144 -18.10 15.61 -4.99
N ASN A 145 -17.54 16.73 -5.42
CA ASN A 145 -17.65 17.18 -6.81
C ASN A 145 -17.05 16.15 -7.79
N CYS A 146 -15.91 15.57 -7.44
CA CYS A 146 -15.24 14.54 -8.25
C CYS A 146 -16.13 13.28 -8.36
N ILE A 147 -16.73 12.83 -7.24
CA ILE A 147 -17.58 11.62 -7.22
C ILE A 147 -18.87 11.87 -8.01
N GLU A 148 -19.57 12.97 -7.75
CA GLU A 148 -20.86 13.30 -8.41
C GLU A 148 -20.69 13.66 -9.90
N ALA A 149 -19.49 14.04 -10.34
CA ALA A 149 -19.17 14.29 -11.74
C ALA A 149 -18.66 13.04 -12.49
N ASP A 150 -18.51 11.90 -11.80
CA ASP A 150 -17.96 10.65 -12.38
C ASP A 150 -16.57 10.80 -13.02
N ASP A 151 -15.71 11.67 -12.45
CA ASP A 151 -14.45 12.12 -13.07
C ASP A 151 -13.50 10.98 -13.47
N PHE A 152 -13.50 9.86 -12.74
CA PHE A 152 -12.59 8.74 -12.97
C PHE A 152 -13.23 7.51 -13.64
N THR A 153 -14.50 7.56 -14.05
CA THR A 153 -15.14 6.39 -14.69
C THR A 153 -14.46 5.97 -16.00
N GLY A 154 -13.94 6.91 -16.77
CA GLY A 154 -13.13 6.62 -17.95
C GLY A 154 -11.84 5.89 -17.61
N TRP A 155 -11.11 6.41 -16.63
CA TRP A 155 -9.87 5.82 -16.13
C TRP A 155 -10.09 4.40 -15.56
N VAL A 156 -11.16 4.18 -14.77
CA VAL A 156 -11.46 2.85 -14.22
C VAL A 156 -11.68 1.82 -15.33
N LYS A 157 -12.36 2.19 -16.43
CA LYS A 157 -12.53 1.27 -17.58
C LYS A 157 -11.19 0.91 -18.19
N GLU A 158 -10.34 1.90 -18.45
CA GLU A 158 -9.03 1.69 -19.05
C GLU A 158 -8.11 0.83 -18.16
N VAL A 159 -8.07 1.06 -16.85
CA VAL A 159 -7.25 0.25 -15.93
C VAL A 159 -7.79 -1.16 -15.79
N THR A 160 -9.12 -1.34 -15.84
CA THR A 160 -9.74 -2.67 -15.86
C THR A 160 -9.35 -3.44 -17.12
N GLU A 161 -9.48 -2.82 -18.30
CA GLU A 161 -9.11 -3.43 -19.58
C GLU A 161 -7.62 -3.79 -19.62
N ARG A 162 -6.76 -2.90 -19.15
CA ARG A 162 -5.31 -3.18 -19.05
C ARG A 162 -5.01 -4.36 -18.14
N ALA A 163 -5.62 -4.41 -16.95
CA ALA A 163 -5.40 -5.51 -16.02
C ALA A 163 -5.86 -6.86 -16.56
N VAL A 164 -6.97 -6.88 -17.30
CA VAL A 164 -7.49 -8.08 -18.00
C VAL A 164 -6.56 -8.50 -19.15
N ALA A 165 -5.92 -7.56 -19.82
CA ALA A 165 -4.97 -7.85 -20.90
C ALA A 165 -3.61 -8.32 -20.38
N GLY A 166 -3.19 -7.89 -19.19
CA GLY A 166 -1.95 -8.30 -18.54
C GLY A 166 -1.60 -7.38 -17.39
N ILE A 167 -0.97 -7.94 -16.36
CA ILE A 167 -0.54 -7.22 -15.16
C ILE A 167 0.95 -6.93 -15.29
N PRO A 168 1.36 -5.64 -15.24
CA PRO A 168 2.78 -5.28 -15.35
C PRO A 168 3.59 -5.85 -14.18
N ASP A 169 4.88 -6.11 -14.47
CA ASP A 169 5.86 -6.64 -13.51
C ASP A 169 5.43 -7.98 -12.89
N THR A 170 4.84 -8.85 -13.72
CA THR A 170 4.50 -10.24 -13.39
C THR A 170 4.85 -11.17 -14.55
N ASP A 171 4.98 -12.48 -14.25
CA ASP A 171 5.23 -13.51 -15.25
C ASP A 171 3.92 -13.85 -15.99
N ASP A 172 3.54 -13.00 -16.96
CA ASP A 172 2.37 -13.19 -17.84
C ASP A 172 1.02 -13.33 -17.09
N LEU A 173 0.88 -12.77 -15.87
CA LEU A 173 -0.39 -12.76 -15.16
C LEU A 173 -1.38 -11.78 -15.80
N ALA A 174 -2.64 -12.16 -15.83
CA ALA A 174 -3.75 -11.31 -16.23
C ALA A 174 -4.88 -11.42 -15.20
N LEU A 175 -5.66 -10.35 -15.07
CA LEU A 175 -6.78 -10.31 -14.14
C LEU A 175 -7.93 -11.20 -14.66
N THR A 176 -8.09 -12.37 -14.06
CA THR A 176 -9.11 -13.36 -14.43
C THR A 176 -10.24 -13.50 -13.40
N GLY A 177 -10.03 -12.94 -12.20
CA GLY A 177 -11.00 -13.00 -11.09
C GLY A 177 -10.73 -11.92 -10.05
N ILE A 178 -11.68 -11.70 -9.14
CA ILE A 178 -11.64 -10.66 -8.10
C ILE A 178 -11.97 -11.29 -6.73
N PRO A 179 -11.17 -10.97 -5.67
CA PRO A 179 -9.96 -10.16 -5.70
C PRO A 179 -8.81 -10.91 -6.34
N MET A 180 -7.82 -10.18 -6.87
CA MET A 180 -6.50 -10.71 -7.13
C MET A 180 -5.49 -9.99 -6.25
N ILE A 181 -4.77 -10.74 -5.44
CA ILE A 181 -3.77 -10.23 -4.50
C ILE A 181 -2.40 -10.70 -4.96
N LEU A 182 -1.47 -9.79 -5.15
CA LEU A 182 -0.09 -10.10 -5.50
C LEU A 182 0.82 -9.67 -4.35
N VAL A 183 1.77 -10.52 -4.00
CA VAL A 183 2.84 -10.24 -3.03
C VAL A 183 4.17 -10.39 -3.75
N ASN A 184 4.91 -9.30 -3.88
CA ASN A 184 6.15 -9.24 -4.68
C ASN A 184 5.97 -9.79 -6.11
N GLY A 185 4.80 -9.54 -6.73
CA GLY A 185 4.45 -10.01 -8.07
C GLY A 185 3.90 -11.43 -8.15
N GLU A 186 3.90 -12.20 -7.08
CA GLU A 186 3.36 -13.56 -7.00
C GLU A 186 1.90 -13.55 -6.53
N ALA A 187 1.02 -14.30 -7.22
CA ALA A 187 -0.40 -14.35 -6.89
C ALA A 187 -0.67 -15.19 -5.63
N TYR A 188 -1.37 -14.62 -4.66
CA TYR A 188 -1.91 -15.36 -3.53
C TYR A 188 -3.14 -16.18 -3.95
N VAL A 189 -3.11 -17.50 -3.70
CA VAL A 189 -4.15 -18.47 -4.09
C VAL A 189 -4.69 -19.20 -2.84
N GLY A 190 -4.65 -18.58 -1.67
CA GLY A 190 -5.13 -19.15 -0.41
C GLY A 190 -6.55 -18.74 -0.04
N ALA A 191 -6.95 -19.07 1.19
CA ALA A 191 -8.24 -18.68 1.75
C ALA A 191 -8.31 -17.15 1.93
N LEU A 192 -9.42 -16.54 1.50
CA LEU A 192 -9.59 -15.09 1.54
C LEU A 192 -9.92 -14.58 2.96
N ASP A 193 -10.43 -15.44 3.80
CA ASP A 193 -10.87 -15.14 5.18
C ASP A 193 -9.94 -15.72 6.26
N ASP A 194 -8.75 -16.22 5.87
CA ASP A 194 -7.72 -16.69 6.81
C ASP A 194 -6.51 -15.74 6.84
N PRO A 195 -6.47 -14.80 7.80
CA PRO A 195 -5.37 -13.85 7.92
C PRO A 195 -4.03 -14.51 8.32
N ALA A 196 -4.06 -15.68 8.94
CA ALA A 196 -2.83 -16.39 9.33
C ALA A 196 -2.18 -17.03 8.10
N GLU A 197 -2.97 -17.65 7.21
CA GLU A 197 -2.48 -18.19 5.94
C GLU A 197 -1.89 -17.07 5.06
N PHE A 198 -2.60 -15.94 4.93
CA PHE A 198 -2.10 -14.80 4.19
C PHE A 198 -0.78 -14.25 4.78
N SER A 199 -0.71 -14.09 6.10
CA SER A 199 0.52 -13.66 6.78
C SER A 199 1.69 -14.59 6.50
N GLN A 200 1.48 -15.91 6.52
CA GLN A 200 2.53 -16.88 6.21
C GLN A 200 3.02 -16.75 4.77
N PHE A 201 2.11 -16.51 3.82
CA PHE A 201 2.48 -16.28 2.42
C PHE A 201 3.35 -15.02 2.26
N VAL A 202 2.96 -13.91 2.91
CA VAL A 202 3.73 -12.66 2.90
C VAL A 202 5.13 -12.86 3.47
N MET A 203 5.25 -13.56 4.60
CA MET A 203 6.55 -13.84 5.23
C MET A 203 7.44 -14.74 4.37
N THR A 204 6.87 -15.72 3.69
CA THR A 204 7.60 -16.59 2.76
C THR A 204 8.13 -15.78 1.57
N SER A 205 7.27 -14.97 0.94
CA SER A 205 7.65 -14.10 -0.18
C SER A 205 8.73 -13.09 0.22
N ALA A 206 8.66 -12.53 1.45
CA ALA A 206 9.69 -11.63 1.98
C ALA A 206 11.04 -12.34 2.11
N SER A 207 11.05 -13.57 2.64
CA SER A 207 12.26 -14.37 2.79
C SER A 207 12.89 -14.70 1.44
N ASP A 208 12.09 -15.09 0.47
CA ASP A 208 12.58 -15.42 -0.88
C ASP A 208 13.18 -14.20 -1.58
N ALA A 209 12.55 -13.02 -1.45
CA ALA A 209 13.07 -11.77 -1.97
C ALA A 209 14.41 -11.40 -1.33
N PHE A 210 14.54 -11.58 -0.01
CA PHE A 210 15.78 -11.37 0.70
C PHE A 210 16.90 -12.27 0.21
N TYR A 211 16.68 -13.58 0.09
CA TYR A 211 17.68 -14.52 -0.40
C TYR A 211 18.08 -14.25 -1.86
N LYS A 212 17.15 -13.89 -2.72
CA LYS A 212 17.43 -13.49 -4.10
C LYS A 212 18.33 -12.24 -4.16
N SER A 213 18.08 -11.24 -3.33
CA SER A 213 18.89 -10.02 -3.26
C SER A 213 20.35 -10.29 -2.84
N GLN A 214 20.56 -11.21 -1.91
CA GLN A 214 21.89 -11.62 -1.46
C GLN A 214 22.70 -12.36 -2.55
N GLN A 215 22.02 -13.13 -3.40
CA GLN A 215 22.68 -13.87 -4.49
C GLN A 215 23.08 -12.95 -5.66
N THR A 216 22.40 -11.84 -5.85
CA THR A 216 22.71 -10.85 -6.91
C THR A 216 23.78 -9.83 -6.49
N ALA A 217 24.11 -9.73 -5.20
CA ALA A 217 25.22 -8.92 -4.71
C ALA A 217 26.55 -9.54 -5.12
N THR A 218 27.12 -9.11 -6.26
CA THR A 218 28.44 -9.54 -6.73
C THR A 218 29.50 -9.13 -5.69
N PRO A 219 30.35 -10.07 -5.20
CA PRO A 219 31.40 -9.69 -4.25
C PRO A 219 32.34 -8.68 -4.91
N THR A 220 32.51 -7.53 -4.27
CA THR A 220 33.52 -6.54 -4.66
C THR A 220 34.90 -7.21 -4.66
N PRO A 221 35.67 -7.20 -5.77
CA PRO A 221 36.98 -7.81 -5.81
C PRO A 221 37.86 -7.15 -4.76
N THR A 222 38.37 -7.95 -3.81
CA THR A 222 39.37 -7.53 -2.83
C THR A 222 40.61 -7.07 -3.59
N PRO A 223 41.11 -5.84 -3.39
CA PRO A 223 42.37 -5.44 -4.01
C PRO A 223 43.47 -6.34 -3.51
N THR A 224 44.11 -7.07 -4.42
CA THR A 224 45.32 -7.86 -4.14
C THR A 224 46.47 -6.92 -3.85
N PRO A 225 47.30 -7.18 -2.82
CA PRO A 225 48.41 -6.33 -2.40
C PRO A 225 49.55 -6.23 -3.41
#